data_338ef4aabc8259ed9da79275676d054a
#
_entry.id   338ef4aabc8259ed9da79275676d054a
#
_cell.length_a   1.000
_cell.length_b   1.000
_cell.length_c   1.000
_cell.angle_alpha   90.00
_cell.angle_beta   90.00
_cell.angle_gamma   90.00
#
_symmetry.space_group_name_H-M   'P 1'
#
loop_
_entity.id
_entity.type
_entity.pdbx_description
1 polymer ?
#
loop_
_entity_poly.entity_id
_entity_poly.type
_entity_poly.pdbx_seq_one_letter_code
_entity_poly.pdbx_strand_id
1 'polypeptide(L)'
;MINRSQGDPLEIRKLLVNDANRPGYHYLPPDGQMQDIDASLYWRGSYHMTYLTHPVMPGGMAHWAHASTKDLVHWQDHPFAILPGPEAYDEYGVWSGGAIDADGVATIAYTGKPMDGTYDSHPDVKTEVQCIATSTDDNLISWTKHPKNPVITEPPENLDVTAFRDPCLWKENDGWGMLIGCLLYTSDAADE
;
A
#
# COMPACT_ATOMS: atom_id res chain seq x y z
N MET A 1 -12.21 -26.25 -0.85
CA MET A 1 -11.23 -25.18 -1.08
C MET A 1 -11.78 -23.92 -0.39
N ILE A 2 -11.05 -23.37 0.58
CA ILE A 2 -11.42 -22.12 1.21
C ILE A 2 -11.23 -21.04 0.14
N ASN A 3 -12.25 -20.23 -0.10
CA ASN A 3 -12.11 -19.08 -0.99
C ASN A 3 -11.27 -18.02 -0.25
N ARG A 4 -9.96 -18.04 -0.45
CA ARG A 4 -9.00 -17.19 0.24
C ARG A 4 -8.97 -15.75 -0.27
N SER A 5 -9.58 -15.49 -1.42
CA SER A 5 -9.53 -14.17 -2.06
C SER A 5 -10.33 -13.06 -1.37
N GLN A 6 -11.12 -13.39 -0.34
CA GLN A 6 -11.95 -12.46 0.42
C GLN A 6 -12.05 -12.84 1.91
N GLY A 7 -11.14 -13.67 2.40
CA GLY A 7 -11.16 -14.10 3.80
C GLY A 7 -10.73 -12.97 4.76
N ASP A 8 -11.45 -12.82 5.86
CA ASP A 8 -11.01 -12.00 6.97
C ASP A 8 -9.62 -12.50 7.44
N PRO A 9 -8.57 -11.64 7.46
CA PRO A 9 -7.23 -12.02 7.91
C PRO A 9 -7.23 -12.70 9.29
N LEU A 10 -8.11 -12.29 10.18
CA LEU A 10 -8.24 -12.86 11.52
C LEU A 10 -8.73 -14.31 11.51
N GLU A 11 -9.65 -14.64 10.62
CA GLU A 11 -10.15 -16.01 10.48
C GLU A 11 -9.11 -16.91 9.80
N ILE A 12 -8.41 -16.39 8.79
CA ILE A 12 -7.34 -17.14 8.12
C ILE A 12 -6.21 -17.47 9.10
N ARG A 13 -5.79 -16.53 9.93
CA ARG A 13 -4.75 -16.77 10.95
C ARG A 13 -5.14 -17.88 11.91
N LYS A 14 -6.38 -17.94 12.36
CA LYS A 14 -6.87 -19.01 13.22
C LYS A 14 -6.75 -20.40 12.58
N LEU A 15 -6.99 -20.49 11.28
CA LEU A 15 -6.86 -21.75 10.55
C LEU A 15 -5.39 -22.21 10.43
N LEU A 16 -4.45 -21.27 10.40
CA LEU A 16 -3.03 -21.54 10.17
C LEU A 16 -2.20 -21.60 11.47
N VAL A 17 -2.79 -21.39 12.62
CA VAL A 17 -2.07 -21.34 13.91
C VAL A 17 -1.33 -22.63 14.24
N ASN A 18 -1.79 -23.77 13.77
CA ASN A 18 -1.19 -25.10 14.00
C ASN A 18 -0.37 -25.63 12.82
N ASP A 19 -0.10 -24.80 11.82
CA ASP A 19 0.76 -25.22 10.71
C ASP A 19 2.22 -25.35 11.18
N ALA A 20 2.73 -26.58 11.21
CA ALA A 20 4.08 -26.90 11.67
C ALA A 20 5.21 -26.28 10.81
N ASN A 21 4.91 -25.87 9.59
CA ASN A 21 5.86 -25.21 8.69
C ASN A 21 5.90 -23.69 8.87
N ARG A 22 4.99 -23.14 9.68
CA ARG A 22 4.92 -21.69 9.92
C ARG A 22 5.96 -21.29 10.97
N PRO A 23 6.91 -20.37 10.64
CA PRO A 23 7.86 -19.86 11.62
C PRO A 23 7.15 -19.24 12.83
N GLY A 24 7.69 -19.51 14.03
CA GLY A 24 7.09 -19.06 15.29
C GLY A 24 7.63 -17.75 15.85
N TYR A 25 8.60 -17.10 15.18
CA TYR A 25 9.31 -15.94 15.74
C TYR A 25 9.40 -14.72 14.83
N HIS A 26 8.96 -14.80 13.59
CA HIS A 26 8.80 -13.65 12.70
C HIS A 26 7.32 -13.35 12.49
N TYR A 27 7.00 -12.08 12.25
CA TYR A 27 5.69 -11.77 11.74
C TYR A 27 5.54 -12.37 10.35
N LEU A 28 4.45 -13.06 10.14
CA LEU A 28 4.04 -13.60 8.85
C LEU A 28 2.61 -13.14 8.57
N PRO A 29 2.28 -12.80 7.32
CA PRO A 29 0.90 -12.48 6.98
C PRO A 29 -0.02 -13.66 7.28
N PRO A 30 -1.30 -13.41 7.54
CA PRO A 30 -2.30 -14.49 7.71
C PRO A 30 -2.38 -15.37 6.48
N ASP A 31 -2.30 -14.78 5.29
CA ASP A 31 -2.35 -15.45 4.00
C ASP A 31 -1.60 -14.65 2.93
N GLY A 32 -1.34 -15.28 1.79
CA GLY A 32 -0.75 -14.63 0.63
C GLY A 32 0.74 -14.30 0.78
N GLN A 33 1.15 -13.32 0.00
CA GLN A 33 2.50 -12.79 0.01
C GLN A 33 2.55 -11.49 0.81
N MET A 34 3.57 -11.34 1.63
CA MET A 34 3.95 -10.07 2.21
C MET A 34 5.05 -9.49 1.33
N GLN A 35 4.78 -8.34 0.73
CA GLN A 35 5.73 -7.59 -0.06
C GLN A 35 6.22 -6.37 0.74
N ASP A 36 6.19 -5.19 0.16
CA ASP A 36 6.72 -3.98 0.77
C ASP A 36 5.99 -3.64 2.08
N ILE A 37 6.74 -3.20 3.07
CA ILE A 37 6.18 -2.53 4.25
C ILE A 37 5.97 -1.07 3.84
N ASP A 38 4.70 -0.71 3.61
CA ASP A 38 4.36 0.56 2.98
C ASP A 38 4.27 1.71 3.96
N ALA A 39 3.50 1.54 5.02
CA ALA A 39 3.30 2.59 6.00
C ALA A 39 3.53 2.05 7.41
N SER A 40 4.62 2.49 8.02
CA SER A 40 4.90 2.24 9.43
C SER A 40 4.66 3.50 10.23
N LEU A 41 3.80 3.42 11.25
CA LEU A 41 3.42 4.57 12.05
C LEU A 41 3.34 4.20 13.52
N TYR A 42 3.95 5.01 14.40
CA TYR A 42 3.66 4.95 15.81
C TYR A 42 2.44 5.83 16.11
N TRP A 43 1.35 5.21 16.52
CA TRP A 43 0.07 5.86 16.69
C TRP A 43 -0.57 5.48 18.01
N ARG A 44 -0.83 6.45 18.87
CA ARG A 44 -1.57 6.29 20.14
C ARG A 44 -1.12 5.11 21.00
N GLY A 45 0.21 4.90 21.08
CA GLY A 45 0.81 3.90 21.95
C GLY A 45 1.02 2.52 21.32
N SER A 46 0.80 2.38 20.03
CA SER A 46 1.08 1.16 19.27
C SER A 46 1.88 1.45 18.00
N TYR A 47 2.71 0.50 17.61
CA TYR A 47 3.33 0.49 16.29
C TYR A 47 2.37 -0.16 15.30
N HIS A 48 2.07 0.53 14.24
CA HIS A 48 1.23 0.04 13.14
C HIS A 48 2.11 -0.21 11.93
N MET A 49 1.86 -1.30 11.24
CA MET A 49 2.52 -1.69 10.02
C MET A 49 1.45 -2.03 9.00
N THR A 50 1.47 -1.34 7.88
CA THR A 50 0.74 -1.80 6.70
C THR A 50 1.73 -2.39 5.72
N TYR A 51 1.30 -3.33 4.93
CA TYR A 51 2.14 -4.00 3.95
C TYR A 51 1.34 -4.39 2.72
N LEU A 52 2.02 -4.32 1.58
CA LEU A 52 1.45 -4.75 0.33
C LEU A 52 1.25 -6.26 0.32
N THR A 53 0.07 -6.69 -0.04
CA THR A 53 -0.26 -8.09 -0.21
C THR A 53 -1.06 -8.33 -1.47
N HIS A 54 -0.94 -9.52 -2.00
CA HIS A 54 -1.76 -10.00 -3.10
C HIS A 54 -2.52 -11.24 -2.64
N PRO A 55 -3.81 -11.39 -3.00
CA PRO A 55 -4.49 -12.66 -2.82
C PRO A 55 -3.75 -13.77 -3.59
N VAL A 56 -3.77 -14.99 -3.06
CA VAL A 56 -3.11 -16.16 -3.67
C VAL A 56 -3.68 -16.56 -5.04
N MET A 57 -4.69 -15.85 -5.51
CA MET A 57 -5.38 -16.16 -6.79
C MET A 57 -4.75 -15.39 -7.95
N PRO A 58 -4.63 -15.99 -9.14
CA PRO A 58 -4.24 -15.26 -10.34
C PRO A 58 -5.19 -14.09 -10.61
N GLY A 59 -4.63 -12.90 -10.85
CA GLY A 59 -5.41 -11.67 -11.07
C GLY A 59 -5.90 -10.99 -9.79
N GLY A 60 -5.41 -11.41 -8.63
CA GLY A 60 -5.67 -10.72 -7.37
C GLY A 60 -5.03 -9.34 -7.33
N MET A 61 -5.84 -8.34 -7.00
CA MET A 61 -5.40 -6.94 -6.95
C MET A 61 -4.59 -6.67 -5.69
N ALA A 62 -3.51 -5.91 -5.82
CA ALA A 62 -2.70 -5.46 -4.69
C ALA A 62 -3.51 -4.59 -3.74
N HIS A 63 -3.38 -4.82 -2.44
CA HIS A 63 -4.01 -4.03 -1.39
C HIS A 63 -3.15 -4.00 -0.13
N TRP A 64 -3.48 -3.14 0.81
CA TRP A 64 -2.72 -3.02 2.05
C TRP A 64 -3.38 -3.80 3.18
N ALA A 65 -2.66 -4.81 3.66
CA ALA A 65 -2.96 -5.47 4.93
C ALA A 65 -2.44 -4.64 6.11
N HIS A 66 -2.91 -4.95 7.32
CA HIS A 66 -2.60 -4.16 8.50
C HIS A 66 -2.35 -5.06 9.71
N ALA A 67 -1.29 -4.75 10.45
CA ALA A 67 -1.00 -5.34 11.74
C ALA A 67 -0.48 -4.27 12.72
N SER A 68 -0.68 -4.50 14.02
CA SER A 68 -0.13 -3.63 15.06
C SER A 68 0.51 -4.41 16.19
N THR A 69 1.37 -3.71 16.96
CA THR A 69 2.05 -4.26 18.12
C THR A 69 2.39 -3.16 19.13
N LYS A 70 2.50 -3.52 20.41
CA LYS A 70 3.00 -2.63 21.45
C LYS A 70 4.47 -2.86 21.79
N ASP A 71 5.02 -4.01 21.44
CA ASP A 71 6.33 -4.47 21.88
C ASP A 71 7.23 -4.97 20.73
N LEU A 72 6.76 -4.90 19.49
CA LEU A 72 7.43 -5.37 18.27
C LEU A 72 7.65 -6.90 18.21
N VAL A 73 7.08 -7.62 19.16
CA VAL A 73 7.18 -9.10 19.26
C VAL A 73 5.80 -9.73 19.06
N HIS A 74 4.79 -9.23 19.77
CA HIS A 74 3.44 -9.75 19.70
C HIS A 74 2.59 -8.88 18.76
N TRP A 75 2.24 -9.44 17.62
CA TRP A 75 1.51 -8.76 16.58
C TRP A 75 0.04 -9.16 16.56
N GLN A 76 -0.81 -8.19 16.31
CA GLN A 76 -2.23 -8.37 16.11
C GLN A 76 -2.57 -7.98 14.67
N ASP A 77 -3.21 -8.90 13.94
CA ASP A 77 -3.76 -8.59 12.62
C ASP A 77 -5.04 -7.78 12.74
N HIS A 78 -5.26 -6.94 11.75
CA HIS A 78 -6.45 -6.11 11.60
C HIS A 78 -7.10 -6.35 10.23
N PRO A 79 -8.31 -5.85 10.00
CA PRO A 79 -8.87 -5.75 8.65
C PRO A 79 -7.93 -5.00 7.70
N PHE A 80 -8.08 -5.23 6.41
CA PHE A 80 -7.28 -4.54 5.41
C PHE A 80 -7.41 -3.01 5.55
N ALA A 81 -6.29 -2.31 5.51
CA ALA A 81 -6.26 -0.86 5.66
C ALA A 81 -6.83 -0.16 4.43
N ILE A 82 -6.31 -0.45 3.26
CA ILE A 82 -6.75 0.13 1.99
C ILE A 82 -7.01 -0.97 0.98
N LEU A 83 -8.23 -0.99 0.45
CA LEU A 83 -8.63 -1.88 -0.64
C LEU A 83 -8.71 -1.11 -1.97
N PRO A 84 -8.44 -1.76 -3.11
CA PRO A 84 -8.66 -1.17 -4.42
C PRO A 84 -10.15 -0.90 -4.67
N GLY A 85 -10.43 0.06 -5.54
CA GLY A 85 -11.78 0.45 -5.92
C GLY A 85 -12.62 1.07 -4.79
N PRO A 86 -13.88 1.36 -5.08
CA PRO A 86 -14.54 1.24 -6.38
C PRO A 86 -14.13 2.33 -7.40
N GLU A 87 -13.26 3.24 -7.01
CA GLU A 87 -12.84 4.35 -7.86
C GLU A 87 -11.87 3.88 -8.95
N ALA A 88 -12.01 4.41 -10.16
CA ALA A 88 -11.24 3.98 -11.32
C ALA A 88 -9.72 4.19 -11.15
N TYR A 89 -9.30 5.17 -10.35
CA TYR A 89 -7.87 5.51 -10.18
C TYR A 89 -7.06 4.45 -9.42
N ASP A 90 -7.70 3.56 -8.67
CA ASP A 90 -7.03 2.46 -7.98
C ASP A 90 -7.76 1.11 -8.12
N GLU A 91 -8.62 0.98 -9.14
CA GLU A 91 -9.43 -0.21 -9.36
C GLU A 91 -8.57 -1.48 -9.58
N TYR A 92 -7.43 -1.35 -10.22
CA TYR A 92 -6.50 -2.45 -10.45
C TYR A 92 -5.64 -2.78 -9.22
N GLY A 93 -5.34 -1.81 -8.38
CA GLY A 93 -4.55 -2.04 -7.17
C GLY A 93 -4.18 -0.78 -6.41
N VAL A 94 -3.92 -0.99 -5.14
CA VAL A 94 -3.30 -0.03 -4.22
C VAL A 94 -1.86 -0.48 -4.04
N TRP A 95 -0.92 0.32 -4.53
CA TRP A 95 0.50 0.02 -4.50
C TRP A 95 1.21 0.84 -3.42
N SER A 96 2.52 0.66 -3.32
CA SER A 96 3.33 1.18 -2.22
C SER A 96 3.24 2.69 -2.00
N GLY A 97 3.61 3.10 -0.80
CA GLY A 97 3.60 4.48 -0.35
C GLY A 97 4.10 4.65 1.09
N GLY A 98 3.61 5.64 1.78
CA GLY A 98 4.05 5.94 3.15
C GLY A 98 2.97 6.59 4.00
N ALA A 99 3.22 6.71 5.31
CA ALA A 99 2.33 7.37 6.25
C ALA A 99 3.04 8.34 7.17
N ILE A 100 2.30 9.35 7.62
CA ILE A 100 2.72 10.27 8.67
C ILE A 100 1.58 10.55 9.66
N ASP A 101 1.94 10.97 10.87
CA ASP A 101 1.03 11.66 11.77
C ASP A 101 1.03 13.16 11.42
N ALA A 102 -0.07 13.63 10.92
CA ALA A 102 -0.27 15.03 10.57
C ALA A 102 -1.14 15.72 11.63
N ASP A 103 -0.54 16.07 12.77
CA ASP A 103 -1.21 16.73 13.89
C ASP A 103 -2.44 15.97 14.41
N GLY A 104 -2.30 14.66 14.62
CA GLY A 104 -3.36 13.80 15.12
C GLY A 104 -4.30 13.27 14.03
N VAL A 105 -3.95 13.43 12.76
CA VAL A 105 -4.59 12.79 11.62
C VAL A 105 -3.58 11.89 10.93
N ALA A 106 -3.73 10.59 11.07
CA ALA A 106 -2.91 9.65 10.34
C ALA A 106 -3.18 9.80 8.84
N THR A 107 -2.14 10.07 8.07
CA THR A 107 -2.25 10.37 6.64
C THR A 107 -1.36 9.43 5.84
N ILE A 108 -1.95 8.71 4.92
CA ILE A 108 -1.27 7.84 3.95
C ILE A 108 -1.20 8.54 2.60
N ALA A 109 -0.04 8.49 1.95
CA ALA A 109 0.04 8.62 0.49
C ALA A 109 0.30 7.24 -0.10
N TYR A 110 -0.35 6.91 -1.20
CA TYR A 110 -0.20 5.63 -1.88
C TYR A 110 -0.31 5.79 -3.39
N THR A 111 0.24 4.81 -4.08
CA THR A 111 0.11 4.73 -5.54
C THR A 111 -1.18 4.01 -5.89
N GLY A 112 -2.06 4.69 -6.60
CA GLY A 112 -3.22 4.08 -7.24
C GLY A 112 -2.86 3.55 -8.61
N LYS A 113 -3.31 2.33 -8.92
CA LYS A 113 -3.15 1.73 -10.25
C LYS A 113 -4.53 1.61 -10.90
N PRO A 114 -4.82 2.43 -11.92
CA PRO A 114 -6.03 2.29 -12.72
C PRO A 114 -6.04 0.97 -13.52
N MET A 115 -7.23 0.50 -13.86
CA MET A 115 -7.41 -0.62 -14.78
C MET A 115 -7.34 -0.09 -16.22
N ASP A 116 -6.19 -0.23 -16.84
CA ASP A 116 -5.94 0.24 -18.20
C ASP A 116 -6.16 -0.81 -19.29
N GLY A 117 -6.70 -1.97 -18.91
CA GLY A 117 -6.99 -3.08 -19.83
C GLY A 117 -5.77 -3.87 -20.31
N THR A 118 -4.57 -3.48 -19.93
CA THR A 118 -3.34 -4.18 -20.26
C THR A 118 -2.54 -4.47 -19.00
N TYR A 119 -2.61 -5.70 -18.54
CA TYR A 119 -1.83 -6.17 -17.38
C TYR A 119 -0.32 -6.26 -17.70
N ASP A 120 0.03 -6.43 -18.94
CA ASP A 120 1.41 -6.47 -19.36
C ASP A 120 1.90 -5.05 -19.59
N SER A 121 2.55 -4.56 -18.56
CA SER A 121 3.51 -3.48 -18.57
C SER A 121 4.10 -3.16 -19.95
N HIS A 122 3.28 -2.56 -20.79
CA HIS A 122 3.86 -1.81 -21.88
C HIS A 122 4.64 -0.65 -21.25
N PRO A 123 5.92 -0.49 -21.56
CA PRO A 123 6.71 0.59 -20.98
C PRO A 123 6.13 1.99 -21.24
N ASP A 124 5.18 2.09 -22.13
CA ASP A 124 4.54 3.35 -22.51
C ASP A 124 3.26 3.69 -21.72
N VAL A 125 2.79 2.82 -20.83
CA VAL A 125 1.54 3.05 -20.09
C VAL A 125 1.83 3.74 -18.75
N LYS A 126 1.82 5.05 -18.77
CA LYS A 126 1.92 5.94 -17.61
C LYS A 126 0.59 5.97 -16.86
N THR A 127 0.29 4.95 -16.07
CA THR A 127 -1.00 4.81 -15.40
C THR A 127 -0.89 4.78 -13.88
N GLU A 128 0.25 5.20 -13.32
CA GLU A 128 0.45 5.29 -11.89
C GLU A 128 0.08 6.70 -11.41
N VAL A 129 -0.82 6.78 -10.44
CA VAL A 129 -1.32 8.04 -9.88
C VAL A 129 -1.09 8.08 -8.37
N GLN A 130 -0.97 9.28 -7.80
CA GLN A 130 -0.77 9.40 -6.36
C GLN A 130 -2.06 9.78 -5.66
N CYS A 131 -2.34 9.07 -4.58
CA CYS A 131 -3.58 9.14 -3.83
C CYS A 131 -3.31 9.36 -2.34
N ILE A 132 -4.29 9.90 -1.63
CA ILE A 132 -4.25 10.16 -0.19
C ILE A 132 -5.41 9.44 0.49
N ALA A 133 -5.16 8.91 1.68
CA ALA A 133 -6.19 8.48 2.61
C ALA A 133 -5.86 8.95 4.03
N THR A 134 -6.88 9.19 4.84
CA THR A 134 -6.73 9.67 6.21
C THR A 134 -7.51 8.85 7.21
N SER A 135 -7.03 8.81 8.44
CA SER A 135 -7.73 8.22 9.59
C SER A 135 -7.52 9.04 10.85
N THR A 136 -8.56 9.06 11.69
CA THR A 136 -8.49 9.53 13.08
C THR A 136 -8.82 8.44 14.07
N ASP A 137 -9.05 7.23 13.58
CA ASP A 137 -9.36 6.03 14.35
C ASP A 137 -8.19 5.66 15.28
N ASP A 138 -8.48 5.32 16.51
CA ASP A 138 -7.48 4.99 17.53
C ASP A 138 -6.61 3.78 17.16
N ASN A 139 -7.15 2.86 16.38
CA ASN A 139 -6.48 1.63 15.94
C ASN A 139 -6.18 1.60 14.44
N LEU A 140 -6.41 2.68 13.73
CA LEU A 140 -6.20 2.81 12.28
C LEU A 140 -6.93 1.72 11.44
N ILE A 141 -8.14 1.33 11.90
CA ILE A 141 -8.96 0.34 11.20
C ILE A 141 -9.73 0.96 10.04
N SER A 142 -10.18 2.20 10.23
CA SER A 142 -11.02 2.91 9.27
C SER A 142 -10.24 4.01 8.57
N TRP A 143 -10.14 3.89 7.26
CA TRP A 143 -9.49 4.87 6.40
C TRP A 143 -10.47 5.48 5.41
N THR A 144 -10.31 6.77 5.18
CA THR A 144 -11.14 7.52 4.21
C THR A 144 -10.27 8.00 3.08
N LYS A 145 -10.51 7.51 1.88
CA LYS A 145 -9.86 7.99 0.66
C LYS A 145 -10.25 9.46 0.41
N HIS A 146 -9.28 10.27 0.04
CA HIS A 146 -9.50 11.69 -0.18
C HIS A 146 -10.44 11.92 -1.38
N PRO A 147 -11.48 12.79 -1.26
CA PRO A 147 -12.51 12.94 -2.30
C PRO A 147 -12.00 13.55 -3.61
N LYS A 148 -10.79 14.10 -3.60
CA LYS A 148 -10.12 14.64 -4.79
C LYS A 148 -9.00 13.73 -5.30
N ASN A 149 -9.01 12.45 -4.92
CA ASN A 149 -8.07 11.51 -5.51
C ASN A 149 -8.37 11.30 -7.01
N PRO A 150 -7.34 11.06 -7.81
CA PRO A 150 -5.93 11.16 -7.47
C PRO A 150 -5.47 12.62 -7.30
N VAL A 151 -4.59 12.87 -6.34
CA VAL A 151 -4.04 14.22 -6.08
C VAL A 151 -2.93 14.59 -7.06
N ILE A 152 -2.27 13.60 -7.65
CA ILE A 152 -1.33 13.76 -8.77
C ILE A 152 -1.65 12.68 -9.78
N THR A 153 -1.96 13.11 -11.00
CA THR A 153 -2.44 12.24 -12.10
C THR A 153 -1.35 11.86 -13.08
N GLU A 154 -0.29 12.65 -13.17
CA GLU A 154 0.73 12.51 -14.20
C GLU A 154 2.11 12.90 -13.66
N PRO A 155 3.19 12.30 -14.17
CA PRO A 155 4.54 12.74 -13.89
C PRO A 155 4.80 14.12 -14.55
N PRO A 156 5.93 14.78 -14.18
CA PRO A 156 6.31 16.05 -14.79
C PRO A 156 6.39 15.95 -16.32
N GLU A 157 5.92 16.99 -16.99
CA GLU A 157 6.03 17.10 -18.45
C GLU A 157 7.51 17.09 -18.90
N ASN A 158 7.75 16.66 -20.13
CA ASN A 158 9.06 16.62 -20.78
C ASN A 158 10.09 15.65 -20.17
N LEU A 159 9.65 14.71 -19.35
CA LEU A 159 10.46 13.58 -18.89
C LEU A 159 9.91 12.28 -19.48
N ASP A 160 10.80 11.43 -19.99
CA ASP A 160 10.41 10.09 -20.42
C ASP A 160 10.34 9.16 -19.20
N VAL A 161 9.19 9.20 -18.52
CA VAL A 161 8.95 8.49 -17.27
C VAL A 161 8.29 7.16 -17.56
N THR A 162 8.92 6.08 -17.11
CA THR A 162 8.40 4.71 -17.25
C THR A 162 7.75 4.19 -15.99
N ALA A 163 8.04 4.78 -14.81
CA ALA A 163 7.36 4.49 -13.55
C ALA A 163 7.31 5.75 -12.68
N PHE A 164 6.17 5.97 -12.00
CA PHE A 164 5.90 7.15 -11.17
C PHE A 164 5.09 6.75 -9.94
N ARG A 165 5.77 6.30 -8.86
CA ARG A 165 5.13 5.64 -7.72
C ARG A 165 5.89 5.78 -6.42
N ASP A 166 5.36 5.16 -5.37
CA ASP A 166 5.94 5.04 -4.02
C ASP A 166 6.08 6.41 -3.34
N PRO A 167 4.98 7.17 -3.17
CA PRO A 167 5.01 8.50 -2.60
C PRO A 167 5.38 8.47 -1.11
N CYS A 168 6.26 9.39 -0.71
CA CYS A 168 6.58 9.67 0.68
C CYS A 168 6.14 11.09 1.02
N LEU A 169 5.39 11.26 2.11
CA LEU A 169 4.86 12.54 2.56
C LEU A 169 5.65 13.12 3.72
N TRP A 170 5.71 14.44 3.79
CA TRP A 170 6.02 15.17 5.01
C TRP A 170 5.21 16.45 5.10
N LYS A 171 5.01 16.92 6.32
CA LYS A 171 4.33 18.19 6.57
C LYS A 171 5.36 19.28 6.82
N GLU A 172 5.16 20.42 6.18
CA GLU A 172 5.91 21.65 6.38
C GLU A 172 5.03 22.69 7.11
N ASN A 173 5.62 23.82 7.53
CA ASN A 173 4.87 24.83 8.27
C ASN A 173 3.68 25.37 7.49
N ASP A 174 3.83 25.58 6.18
CA ASP A 174 2.84 26.22 5.32
C ASP A 174 2.28 25.28 4.22
N GLY A 175 2.56 23.97 4.31
CA GLY A 175 2.11 23.05 3.24
C GLY A 175 2.54 21.61 3.44
N TRP A 176 2.57 20.91 2.33
CA TRP A 176 2.94 19.52 2.26
C TRP A 176 4.04 19.31 1.22
N GLY A 177 5.01 18.49 1.54
CA GLY A 177 5.96 17.96 0.59
C GLY A 177 5.62 16.51 0.24
N MET A 178 5.86 16.12 -1.00
CA MET A 178 5.76 14.75 -1.46
C MET A 178 6.95 14.41 -2.35
N LEU A 179 7.69 13.38 -1.98
CA LEU A 179 8.69 12.77 -2.84
C LEU A 179 8.07 11.55 -3.51
N ILE A 180 8.27 11.40 -4.81
CA ILE A 180 7.72 10.30 -5.60
C ILE A 180 8.85 9.62 -6.33
N GLY A 181 8.91 8.30 -6.27
CA GLY A 181 9.83 7.49 -7.07
C GLY A 181 9.53 7.67 -8.55
N CYS A 182 10.56 7.97 -9.33
CA CYS A 182 10.44 8.23 -10.76
C CYS A 182 11.54 7.48 -11.51
N LEU A 183 11.14 6.57 -12.39
CA LEU A 183 12.07 5.89 -13.27
C LEU A 183 12.06 6.57 -14.63
N LEU A 184 13.21 7.12 -15.02
CA LEU A 184 13.42 7.71 -16.32
C LEU A 184 14.00 6.66 -17.26
N TYR A 185 13.56 6.65 -18.52
CA TYR A 185 14.30 5.96 -19.57
C TYR A 185 15.60 6.73 -19.81
N THR A 186 16.70 6.15 -19.43
CA THR A 186 18.03 6.61 -19.84
C THR A 186 18.57 5.64 -20.88
N SER A 187 19.20 6.14 -21.91
CA SER A 187 19.90 5.29 -22.90
C SER A 187 20.81 4.29 -22.19
N ASP A 188 20.87 3.09 -22.72
CA ASP A 188 21.62 1.98 -22.16
C ASP A 188 23.07 2.40 -21.88
N ALA A 189 23.50 2.30 -20.62
CA ALA A 189 24.87 2.62 -20.21
C ALA A 189 25.94 1.68 -20.83
N ALA A 190 25.52 0.74 -21.67
CA ALA A 190 26.38 -0.17 -22.41
C ALA A 190 26.89 0.43 -23.74
N ASP A 191 26.39 1.60 -24.16
CA ASP A 191 26.78 2.27 -25.41
C ASP A 191 27.78 3.44 -25.21
N GLU A 192 28.33 3.64 -24.01
CA GLU A 192 29.40 4.59 -23.72
C GLU A 192 30.77 3.92 -23.51
#